data_bd541efd3db8f4dba4c6f5cd2e9de006
#
_entry.id   bd541efd3db8f4dba4c6f5cd2e9de006
#
_cell.length_a   1.000
_cell.length_b   1.000
_cell.length_c   1.000
_cell.angle_alpha   90.00
_cell.angle_beta   90.00
_cell.angle_gamma   90.00
#
_symmetry.space_group_name_H-M   'P 1'
#
loop_
_entity.id
_entity.type
_entity.pdbx_description
1 polymer ?
#
loop_
_entity_poly.entity_id
_entity_poly.type
_entity_poly.pdbx_seq_one_letter_code
_entity_poly.pdbx_strand_id
1 'polypeptide(L)'
;MKKILGLFALVALIISICFYFFIQHPKNIFDEIYQETEKTYLGNNIFNQLKDVEVHKYQEYSDDSRFYPSVVYEGNALPDSYEKIAIDFNFKSEAQLSLISFEKRIESNVNIKMWTVYSHKERNLKKFVKIGLKKADTETYIEDETQVKSYLEQYGITAKDLDSYYDEIVNQKVLKDWCSIYDSKYSPSNYGDVKVETQWENW
;
A
#
# COMPACT_ATOMS: atom_id res chain seq x y z
N MET A 1 41.16 -36.16 3.83
CA MET A 1 39.72 -36.24 3.53
C MET A 1 38.84 -35.48 4.54
N LYS A 2 38.91 -35.72 5.85
CA LYS A 2 38.04 -35.04 6.85
C LYS A 2 38.11 -33.49 6.82
N LYS A 3 39.30 -32.91 6.64
CA LYS A 3 39.49 -31.42 6.56
C LYS A 3 38.86 -30.83 5.31
N ILE A 4 38.91 -31.52 4.18
CA ILE A 4 38.29 -31.07 2.91
C ILE A 4 36.77 -31.13 3.03
N LEU A 5 36.23 -32.16 3.64
CA LEU A 5 34.78 -32.30 3.89
C LEU A 5 34.26 -31.19 4.79
N GLY A 6 35.02 -30.82 5.85
CA GLY A 6 34.67 -29.71 6.72
C GLY A 6 34.68 -28.35 6.02
N LEU A 7 35.60 -28.13 5.07
CA LEU A 7 35.64 -26.89 4.27
C LEU A 7 34.42 -26.80 3.35
N PHE A 8 34.01 -27.90 2.67
CA PHE A 8 32.82 -27.92 1.84
C PHE A 8 31.55 -27.67 2.64
N ALA A 9 31.41 -28.24 3.83
CA ALA A 9 30.28 -28.01 4.70
C ALA A 9 30.17 -26.53 5.15
N LEU A 10 31.31 -25.90 5.47
CA LEU A 10 31.36 -24.49 5.85
C LEU A 10 30.96 -23.58 4.68
N VAL A 11 31.49 -23.84 3.48
CA VAL A 11 31.11 -23.07 2.27
C VAL A 11 29.63 -23.23 1.94
N ALA A 12 29.10 -24.44 2.01
CA ALA A 12 27.65 -24.68 1.80
C ALA A 12 26.79 -23.93 2.83
N LEU A 13 27.21 -23.90 4.10
CA LEU A 13 26.52 -23.17 5.16
C LEU A 13 26.53 -21.66 4.88
N ILE A 14 27.68 -21.09 4.49
CA ILE A 14 27.80 -19.65 4.15
C ILE A 14 26.89 -19.32 2.96
N ILE A 15 26.90 -20.13 1.91
CA ILE A 15 26.04 -19.94 0.73
C ILE A 15 24.56 -19.99 1.14
N SER A 16 24.18 -20.94 1.98
CA SER A 16 22.79 -21.07 2.47
C SER A 16 22.38 -19.85 3.30
N ILE A 17 23.24 -19.34 4.16
CA ILE A 17 23.01 -18.12 4.96
C ILE A 17 22.88 -16.89 4.04
N CYS A 18 23.81 -16.72 3.08
CA CYS A 18 23.74 -15.62 2.12
C CYS A 18 22.46 -15.68 1.27
N PHE A 19 22.08 -16.88 0.84
CA PHE A 19 20.86 -17.10 0.06
C PHE A 19 19.60 -16.82 0.87
N TYR A 20 19.58 -17.24 2.13
CA TYR A 20 18.48 -16.94 3.07
C TYR A 20 18.31 -15.43 3.26
N PHE A 21 19.40 -14.71 3.55
CA PHE A 21 19.35 -13.25 3.66
C PHE A 21 18.95 -12.58 2.35
N PHE A 22 19.44 -13.07 1.21
CA PHE A 22 19.09 -12.52 -0.10
C PHE A 22 17.59 -12.67 -0.44
N ILE A 23 16.98 -13.80 -0.05
CA ILE A 23 15.53 -14.03 -0.25
C ILE A 23 14.71 -13.14 0.67
N GLN A 24 15.13 -12.93 1.91
CA GLN A 24 14.35 -12.17 2.91
C GLN A 24 14.50 -10.65 2.80
N HIS A 25 15.44 -10.14 2.02
CA HIS A 25 15.56 -8.70 1.84
C HIS A 25 14.44 -8.15 0.95
N PRO A 26 13.79 -7.04 1.37
CA PRO A 26 12.82 -6.33 0.54
C PRO A 26 13.41 -6.01 -0.83
N LYS A 27 12.63 -6.20 -1.89
CA LYS A 27 13.04 -5.94 -3.28
C LYS A 27 12.50 -4.61 -3.80
N ASN A 28 11.59 -4.00 -3.06
CA ASN A 28 10.97 -2.72 -3.38
C ASN A 28 10.39 -2.10 -2.10
N ILE A 29 9.95 -0.85 -2.20
CA ILE A 29 9.41 -0.10 -1.07
C ILE A 29 8.12 -0.72 -0.49
N PHE A 30 7.32 -1.39 -1.32
CA PHE A 30 6.10 -2.05 -0.87
C PHE A 30 6.39 -3.36 -0.12
N ASP A 31 7.50 -4.03 -0.45
CA ASP A 31 8.02 -5.16 0.34
C ASP A 31 8.46 -4.70 1.74
N GLU A 32 9.09 -3.54 1.84
CA GLU A 32 9.47 -2.96 3.13
C GLU A 32 8.23 -2.73 4.00
N ILE A 33 7.21 -2.07 3.45
CA ILE A 33 5.94 -1.82 4.14
C ILE A 33 5.26 -3.15 4.49
N TYR A 34 5.23 -4.11 3.57
CA TYR A 34 4.65 -5.44 3.79
C TYR A 34 5.33 -6.18 4.95
N GLN A 35 6.65 -6.17 5.03
CA GLN A 35 7.39 -6.83 6.11
C GLN A 35 7.19 -6.15 7.47
N GLU A 36 6.97 -4.84 7.49
CA GLU A 36 6.65 -4.14 8.73
C GLU A 36 5.22 -4.42 9.23
N THR A 37 4.30 -4.92 8.36
CA THR A 37 2.96 -5.33 8.80
C THR A 37 3.00 -6.43 9.85
N GLU A 38 3.86 -7.42 9.68
CA GLU A 38 4.02 -8.51 10.64
C GLU A 38 4.52 -7.98 11.99
N LYS A 39 5.44 -7.04 11.98
CA LYS A 39 5.94 -6.38 13.20
C LYS A 39 4.88 -5.52 13.86
N THR A 40 4.07 -4.83 13.08
CA THR A 40 2.94 -4.05 13.54
C THR A 40 1.89 -4.92 14.22
N TYR A 41 1.63 -6.09 13.67
CA TYR A 41 0.78 -7.10 14.26
C TYR A 41 1.24 -7.50 15.68
N LEU A 42 2.55 -7.60 15.88
CA LEU A 42 3.16 -7.87 17.19
C LEU A 42 3.20 -6.65 18.14
N GLY A 43 2.64 -5.51 17.73
CA GLY A 43 2.53 -4.31 18.55
C GLY A 43 3.63 -3.26 18.30
N ASN A 44 4.58 -3.53 17.43
CA ASN A 44 5.70 -2.64 17.12
C ASN A 44 5.38 -1.86 15.83
N ASN A 45 4.68 -0.72 15.96
CA ASN A 45 4.27 0.06 14.80
C ASN A 45 5.17 1.27 14.58
N ILE A 46 5.96 1.20 13.52
CA ILE A 46 6.87 2.28 13.12
C ILE A 46 6.10 3.57 12.75
N PHE A 47 4.88 3.47 12.24
CA PHE A 47 4.06 4.63 11.86
C PHE A 47 3.66 5.52 13.04
N ASN A 48 3.74 5.03 14.29
CA ASN A 48 3.57 5.87 15.48
C ASN A 48 4.62 6.99 15.60
N GLN A 49 5.67 6.96 14.79
CA GLN A 49 6.68 8.03 14.71
C GLN A 49 6.21 9.23 13.88
N LEU A 50 5.15 9.04 13.07
CA LEU A 50 4.58 10.12 12.26
C LEU A 50 3.61 10.97 13.09
N LYS A 51 3.63 12.27 12.83
CA LYS A 51 2.68 13.22 13.38
C LYS A 51 1.37 13.15 12.59
N ASP A 52 0.25 13.37 13.28
CA ASP A 52 -1.10 13.41 12.69
C ASP A 52 -1.47 12.09 11.95
N VAL A 53 -0.98 10.98 12.50
CA VAL A 53 -1.29 9.62 12.06
C VAL A 53 -1.81 8.83 13.25
N GLU A 54 -2.94 8.18 13.10
CA GLU A 54 -3.50 7.25 14.08
C GLU A 54 -3.36 5.81 13.58
N VAL A 55 -2.94 4.93 14.48
CA VAL A 55 -2.80 3.49 14.18
C VAL A 55 -3.91 2.72 14.87
N HIS A 56 -4.82 2.22 14.08
CA HIS A 56 -5.93 1.40 14.54
C HIS A 56 -5.60 -0.08 14.41
N LYS A 57 -6.12 -0.90 15.35
CA LYS A 57 -6.08 -2.34 15.26
C LYS A 57 -7.51 -2.85 15.11
N TYR A 58 -7.82 -3.40 13.96
CA TYR A 58 -9.12 -3.99 13.69
C TYR A 58 -9.06 -5.50 13.86
N GLN A 59 -10.06 -6.07 14.55
CA GLN A 59 -10.31 -7.50 14.54
C GLN A 59 -11.36 -7.78 13.47
N GLU A 60 -10.96 -8.38 12.36
CA GLU A 60 -11.89 -8.84 11.35
C GLU A 60 -12.38 -10.26 11.72
N TYR A 61 -13.68 -10.39 11.94
CA TYR A 61 -14.45 -11.61 12.19
C TYR A 61 -14.17 -12.39 13.47
N SER A 62 -15.22 -12.91 14.04
CA SER A 62 -15.24 -13.62 15.32
C SER A 62 -14.39 -14.88 15.40
N ASP A 63 -13.97 -15.43 14.27
CA ASP A 63 -13.23 -16.69 14.19
C ASP A 63 -11.74 -16.51 13.87
N ASP A 64 -11.31 -15.28 13.55
CA ASP A 64 -9.91 -14.97 13.29
C ASP A 64 -9.33 -14.14 14.45
N SER A 65 -8.36 -14.70 15.17
CA SER A 65 -7.65 -13.99 16.23
C SER A 65 -6.65 -12.94 15.72
N ARG A 66 -6.54 -12.78 14.41
CA ARG A 66 -5.65 -11.82 13.78
C ARG A 66 -6.23 -10.42 13.81
N PHE A 67 -5.40 -9.45 14.15
CA PHE A 67 -5.71 -8.02 14.08
C PHE A 67 -5.06 -7.43 12.85
N TYR A 68 -5.84 -6.76 12.02
CA TYR A 68 -5.33 -6.04 10.84
C TYR A 68 -5.12 -4.58 11.23
N PRO A 69 -3.89 -4.10 11.30
CA PRO A 69 -3.65 -2.68 11.57
C PRO A 69 -4.06 -1.83 10.36
N SER A 70 -4.54 -0.64 10.66
CA SER A 70 -4.76 0.42 9.68
C SER A 70 -4.09 1.68 10.19
N VAL A 71 -3.37 2.37 9.32
CA VAL A 71 -2.73 3.64 9.60
C VAL A 71 -3.53 4.72 8.90
N VAL A 72 -4.17 5.60 9.66
CA VAL A 72 -5.05 6.65 9.14
C VAL A 72 -4.39 8.00 9.33
N TYR A 73 -4.34 8.79 8.27
CA TYR A 73 -3.91 10.18 8.30
C TYR A 73 -5.07 11.06 8.73
N GLU A 74 -4.86 11.96 9.68
CA GLU A 74 -5.90 12.75 10.31
C GLU A 74 -5.58 14.24 10.33
N GLY A 75 -6.63 15.04 10.46
CA GLY A 75 -6.53 16.48 10.67
C GLY A 75 -5.67 17.18 9.61
N ASN A 76 -4.65 17.92 10.05
CA ASN A 76 -3.77 18.70 9.19
C ASN A 76 -2.86 17.84 8.28
N ALA A 77 -2.83 16.52 8.47
CA ALA A 77 -2.11 15.62 7.60
C ALA A 77 -2.87 15.31 6.30
N LEU A 78 -4.15 15.67 6.21
CA LEU A 78 -4.95 15.52 5.00
C LEU A 78 -4.77 16.77 4.12
N PRO A 79 -4.32 16.63 2.85
CA PRO A 79 -4.33 17.74 1.89
C PRO A 79 -5.76 18.18 1.56
N ASP A 80 -5.92 19.43 1.11
CA ASP A 80 -7.22 19.96 0.70
C ASP A 80 -7.91 19.07 -0.31
N SER A 81 -9.24 18.93 -0.18
CA SER A 81 -10.11 18.06 -0.97
C SER A 81 -9.93 16.54 -0.79
N TYR A 82 -9.01 16.08 0.05
CA TYR A 82 -8.94 14.68 0.44
C TYR A 82 -9.69 14.46 1.76
N GLU A 83 -10.49 13.42 1.82
CA GLU A 83 -11.30 13.11 3.01
C GLU A 83 -10.73 11.98 3.84
N LYS A 84 -9.95 11.10 3.21
CA LYS A 84 -9.38 9.93 3.86
C LYS A 84 -8.11 9.49 3.16
N ILE A 85 -7.07 9.22 3.93
CA ILE A 85 -5.86 8.54 3.48
C ILE A 85 -5.56 7.45 4.50
N ALA A 86 -5.42 6.22 4.04
CA ALA A 86 -5.15 5.09 4.91
C ALA A 86 -4.13 4.14 4.29
N ILE A 87 -3.29 3.55 5.14
CA ILE A 87 -2.51 2.36 4.81
C ILE A 87 -3.23 1.20 5.52
N ASP A 88 -3.92 0.40 4.74
CA ASP A 88 -4.70 -0.73 5.24
C ASP A 88 -3.92 -2.02 5.03
N PHE A 89 -3.61 -2.70 6.10
CA PHE A 89 -2.97 -4.00 6.06
C PHE A 89 -4.02 -5.11 5.98
N ASN A 90 -4.93 -4.99 5.03
CA ASN A 90 -5.98 -5.95 4.82
C ASN A 90 -5.52 -7.03 3.84
N PHE A 91 -5.29 -8.23 4.35
CA PHE A 91 -4.92 -9.38 3.53
C PHE A 91 -6.15 -9.89 2.77
N LYS A 92 -6.18 -9.65 1.45
CA LYS A 92 -7.19 -10.27 0.57
C LYS A 92 -6.93 -11.77 0.35
N SER A 93 -5.68 -12.20 0.54
CA SER A 93 -5.23 -13.58 0.54
C SER A 93 -3.83 -13.65 1.17
N GLU A 94 -3.30 -14.86 1.41
CA GLU A 94 -1.93 -15.05 1.94
C GLU A 94 -0.81 -14.36 1.15
N ALA A 95 -1.09 -13.90 -0.06
CA ALA A 95 -0.09 -13.31 -0.96
C ALA A 95 -0.44 -11.89 -1.41
N GLN A 96 -1.59 -11.34 -1.03
CA GLN A 96 -2.05 -10.02 -1.51
C GLN A 96 -2.48 -9.13 -0.35
N LEU A 97 -1.98 -7.93 -0.36
CA LEU A 97 -2.25 -6.89 0.62
C LEU A 97 -2.96 -5.71 -0.06
N SER A 98 -4.14 -5.35 0.43
CA SER A 98 -4.67 -4.01 0.15
C SER A 98 -3.84 -3.02 0.94
N LEU A 99 -3.12 -2.13 0.25
CA LEU A 99 -2.04 -1.41 0.90
C LEU A 99 -2.39 0.05 1.19
N ILE A 100 -2.63 0.84 0.18
CA ILE A 100 -2.86 2.29 0.33
C ILE A 100 -4.18 2.63 -0.31
N SER A 101 -5.04 3.33 0.43
CA SER A 101 -6.30 3.85 -0.08
C SER A 101 -6.43 5.34 0.25
N PHE A 102 -7.12 6.08 -0.61
CA PHE A 102 -7.48 7.46 -0.35
C PHE A 102 -8.76 7.85 -1.08
N GLU A 103 -9.42 8.87 -0.54
CA GLU A 103 -10.66 9.43 -1.08
C GLU A 103 -10.47 10.90 -1.37
N LYS A 104 -10.76 11.31 -2.61
CA LYS A 104 -10.73 12.69 -3.05
C LYS A 104 -12.14 13.16 -3.36
N ARG A 105 -12.57 14.23 -2.69
CA ARG A 105 -13.86 14.85 -2.93
C ARG A 105 -13.85 15.62 -4.26
N ILE A 106 -14.83 15.36 -5.10
CA ILE A 106 -15.10 16.07 -6.35
C ILE A 106 -16.23 17.05 -6.15
N GLU A 107 -17.31 16.58 -5.54
CA GLU A 107 -18.46 17.39 -5.11
C GLU A 107 -18.89 16.96 -3.69
N SER A 108 -19.90 17.66 -3.16
CA SER A 108 -20.38 17.39 -1.79
C SER A 108 -20.85 15.95 -1.58
N ASN A 109 -21.26 15.27 -2.62
CA ASN A 109 -21.81 13.92 -2.61
C ASN A 109 -21.09 12.94 -3.56
N VAL A 110 -19.96 13.34 -4.16
CA VAL A 110 -19.20 12.51 -5.10
C VAL A 110 -17.73 12.51 -4.73
N ASN A 111 -17.21 11.32 -4.48
CA ASN A 111 -15.80 11.10 -4.22
C ASN A 111 -15.19 10.16 -5.27
N ILE A 112 -13.92 10.36 -5.56
CA ILE A 112 -13.07 9.34 -6.18
C ILE A 112 -12.39 8.58 -5.05
N LYS A 113 -12.56 7.27 -5.02
CA LYS A 113 -11.78 6.39 -4.16
C LYS A 113 -10.74 5.66 -4.99
N MET A 114 -9.49 5.83 -4.61
CA MET A 114 -8.35 5.11 -5.21
C MET A 114 -7.73 4.17 -4.19
N TRP A 115 -7.30 3.00 -4.64
CA TRP A 115 -6.59 2.06 -3.77
C TRP A 115 -5.59 1.23 -4.55
N THR A 116 -4.66 0.66 -3.83
CA THR A 116 -3.64 -0.22 -4.38
C THR A 116 -3.75 -1.61 -3.79
N VAL A 117 -3.43 -2.62 -4.59
CA VAL A 117 -3.25 -4.00 -4.14
C VAL A 117 -1.83 -4.43 -4.49
N TYR A 118 -1.08 -4.83 -3.48
CA TYR A 118 0.28 -5.32 -3.65
C TYR A 118 0.34 -6.84 -3.49
N SER A 119 0.92 -7.53 -4.47
CA SER A 119 1.26 -8.95 -4.41
C SER A 119 2.75 -9.10 -4.13
N HIS A 120 3.09 -9.50 -2.91
CA HIS A 120 4.48 -9.76 -2.52
C HIS A 120 5.11 -10.88 -3.37
N LYS A 121 4.37 -11.96 -3.62
CA LYS A 121 4.85 -13.11 -4.40
C LYS A 121 5.18 -12.73 -5.85
N GLU A 122 4.34 -11.91 -6.47
CA GLU A 122 4.48 -11.51 -7.88
C GLU A 122 5.25 -10.21 -8.02
N ARG A 123 5.51 -9.50 -6.92
CA ARG A 123 6.07 -8.13 -6.90
C ARG A 123 5.31 -7.20 -7.84
N ASN A 124 3.99 -7.25 -7.73
CA ASN A 124 3.08 -6.51 -8.58
C ASN A 124 2.21 -5.58 -7.74
N LEU A 125 2.19 -4.30 -8.09
CA LEU A 125 1.31 -3.29 -7.53
C LEU A 125 0.23 -2.94 -8.54
N LYS A 126 -1.02 -3.17 -8.18
CA LYS A 126 -2.17 -2.80 -9.00
C LYS A 126 -2.87 -1.59 -8.41
N LYS A 127 -3.14 -0.60 -9.26
CA LYS A 127 -3.85 0.63 -8.91
C LYS A 127 -5.28 0.54 -9.43
N PHE A 128 -6.23 0.91 -8.58
CA PHE A 128 -7.65 0.88 -8.88
C PHE A 128 -8.32 2.19 -8.54
N VAL A 129 -9.44 2.46 -9.21
CA VAL A 129 -10.29 3.62 -8.97
C VAL A 129 -11.76 3.22 -9.02
N LYS A 130 -12.58 3.86 -8.17
CA LYS A 130 -14.04 3.76 -8.16
C LYS A 130 -14.65 5.10 -7.76
N ILE A 131 -15.95 5.25 -8.05
CA ILE A 131 -16.72 6.43 -7.66
C ILE A 131 -17.53 6.11 -6.40
N GLY A 132 -17.36 6.91 -5.37
CA GLY A 132 -18.21 6.92 -4.19
C GLY A 132 -19.32 7.94 -4.32
N LEU A 133 -20.54 7.50 -4.11
CA LEU A 133 -21.73 8.36 -4.08
C LEU A 133 -22.29 8.40 -2.66
N LYS A 134 -22.27 9.58 -2.05
CA LYS A 134 -22.81 9.82 -0.70
C LYS A 134 -24.25 10.24 -0.76
N LYS A 135 -25.13 9.58 -0.01
CA LYS A 135 -26.53 9.96 0.16
C LYS A 135 -26.90 9.87 1.64
N ALA A 136 -27.03 11.01 2.29
CA ALA A 136 -27.20 11.11 3.72
C ALA A 136 -26.08 10.33 4.45
N ASP A 137 -26.43 9.30 5.23
CA ASP A 137 -25.48 8.49 6.02
C ASP A 137 -24.99 7.22 5.28
N THR A 138 -25.30 7.10 3.98
CA THR A 138 -24.92 5.92 3.19
C THR A 138 -23.97 6.33 2.07
N GLU A 139 -22.97 5.50 1.84
CA GLU A 139 -22.08 5.59 0.70
C GLU A 139 -22.23 4.33 -0.16
N THR A 140 -22.39 4.53 -1.47
CA THR A 140 -22.44 3.45 -2.46
C THR A 140 -21.31 3.63 -3.46
N TYR A 141 -20.76 2.52 -3.98
CA TYR A 141 -19.64 2.55 -4.89
C TYR A 141 -20.03 2.04 -6.27
N ILE A 142 -19.57 2.76 -7.30
CA ILE A 142 -19.59 2.32 -8.69
C ILE A 142 -18.22 1.75 -8.98
N GLU A 143 -18.16 0.46 -9.34
CA GLU A 143 -16.91 -0.27 -9.58
C GLU A 143 -16.80 -0.79 -11.03
N ASP A 144 -17.91 -0.77 -11.79
CA ASP A 144 -17.88 -1.10 -13.21
C ASP A 144 -17.03 -0.09 -13.98
N GLU A 145 -16.02 -0.56 -14.67
CA GLU A 145 -14.99 0.27 -15.32
C GLU A 145 -15.58 1.26 -16.32
N THR A 146 -16.58 0.82 -17.10
CA THR A 146 -17.23 1.67 -18.11
C THR A 146 -18.00 2.80 -17.44
N GLN A 147 -18.70 2.49 -16.35
CA GLN A 147 -19.45 3.50 -15.58
C GLN A 147 -18.47 4.45 -14.88
N VAL A 148 -17.42 3.95 -14.24
CA VAL A 148 -16.40 4.79 -13.61
C VAL A 148 -15.82 5.77 -14.60
N LYS A 149 -15.40 5.31 -15.79
CA LYS A 149 -14.88 6.16 -16.86
C LYS A 149 -15.90 7.24 -17.28
N SER A 150 -17.16 6.86 -17.49
CA SER A 150 -18.23 7.80 -17.85
C SER A 150 -18.44 8.88 -16.78
N TYR A 151 -18.39 8.52 -15.50
CA TYR A 151 -18.46 9.51 -14.41
C TYR A 151 -17.26 10.45 -14.40
N LEU A 152 -16.06 9.94 -14.57
CA LEU A 152 -14.86 10.77 -14.62
C LEU A 152 -14.90 11.75 -15.78
N GLU A 153 -15.32 11.31 -16.97
CA GLU A 153 -15.52 12.15 -18.14
C GLU A 153 -16.55 13.27 -17.89
N GLN A 154 -17.65 12.96 -17.19
CA GLN A 154 -18.68 13.94 -16.81
C GLN A 154 -18.11 15.09 -15.97
N TYR A 155 -17.13 14.79 -15.11
CA TYR A 155 -16.44 15.79 -14.28
C TYR A 155 -15.17 16.34 -14.92
N GLY A 156 -14.88 16.00 -16.17
CA GLY A 156 -13.67 16.44 -16.88
C GLY A 156 -12.37 15.88 -16.31
N ILE A 157 -12.43 14.74 -15.60
CA ILE A 157 -11.28 14.11 -14.96
C ILE A 157 -10.69 13.09 -15.93
N THR A 158 -9.42 13.24 -16.23
CA THR A 158 -8.66 12.42 -17.17
C THR A 158 -7.80 11.38 -16.45
N ALA A 159 -7.29 10.39 -17.18
CA ALA A 159 -6.29 9.45 -16.68
C ALA A 159 -5.05 10.17 -16.09
N LYS A 160 -4.64 11.27 -16.70
CA LYS A 160 -3.52 12.10 -16.21
C LYS A 160 -3.84 12.74 -14.84
N ASP A 161 -5.09 13.14 -14.61
CA ASP A 161 -5.49 13.69 -13.31
C ASP A 161 -5.46 12.60 -12.25
N LEU A 162 -5.89 11.37 -12.58
CA LEU A 162 -5.79 10.22 -11.67
C LEU A 162 -4.32 9.90 -11.33
N ASP A 163 -3.42 9.94 -12.30
CA ASP A 163 -1.98 9.78 -12.04
C ASP A 163 -1.45 10.89 -11.13
N SER A 164 -1.90 12.13 -11.32
CA SER A 164 -1.52 13.26 -10.48
C SER A 164 -2.03 13.09 -9.04
N TYR A 165 -3.27 12.64 -8.84
CA TYR A 165 -3.82 12.37 -7.51
C TYR A 165 -3.07 11.24 -6.81
N TYR A 166 -2.74 10.20 -7.57
CA TYR A 166 -1.93 9.10 -7.05
C TYR A 166 -0.54 9.58 -6.62
N ASP A 167 0.14 10.36 -7.46
CA ASP A 167 1.46 10.90 -7.15
C ASP A 167 1.42 11.79 -5.89
N GLU A 168 0.47 12.71 -5.82
CA GLU A 168 0.30 13.62 -4.67
C GLU A 168 0.18 12.86 -3.36
N ILE A 169 -0.66 11.82 -3.31
CA ILE A 169 -0.96 11.10 -2.07
C ILE A 169 0.02 9.96 -1.83
N VAL A 170 0.20 9.08 -2.80
CA VAL A 170 1.02 7.89 -2.57
C VAL A 170 2.49 8.25 -2.55
N ASN A 171 2.99 8.96 -3.57
CA ASN A 171 4.41 9.22 -3.67
C ASN A 171 4.85 10.38 -2.76
N GLN A 172 4.19 11.56 -2.89
CA GLN A 172 4.65 12.78 -2.24
C GLN A 172 4.25 12.86 -0.76
N LYS A 173 3.30 12.01 -0.31
CA LYS A 173 2.95 11.94 1.09
C LYS A 173 3.29 10.58 1.69
N VAL A 174 2.53 9.53 1.42
CA VAL A 174 2.65 8.24 2.12
C VAL A 174 4.05 7.63 2.00
N LEU A 175 4.60 7.49 0.79
CA LEU A 175 5.93 6.90 0.59
C LEU A 175 7.06 7.83 1.05
N LYS A 176 6.86 9.15 0.96
CA LYS A 176 7.82 10.11 1.49
C LYS A 176 7.86 10.06 3.02
N ASP A 177 6.70 9.99 3.67
CA ASP A 177 6.58 9.81 5.12
C ASP A 177 7.21 8.48 5.54
N TRP A 178 6.93 7.40 4.80
CA TRP A 178 7.60 6.10 5.01
C TRP A 178 9.13 6.23 5.01
N CYS A 179 9.70 6.83 3.97
CA CYS A 179 11.14 7.03 3.87
C CYS A 179 11.73 7.92 4.99
N SER A 180 10.91 8.77 5.62
CA SER A 180 11.37 9.61 6.73
C SER A 180 11.54 8.88 8.06
N ILE A 181 10.84 7.75 8.23
CA ILE A 181 10.83 6.94 9.46
C ILE A 181 11.51 5.59 9.29
N TYR A 182 11.68 5.14 8.07
CA TYR A 182 12.31 3.88 7.69
C TYR A 182 13.57 4.15 6.88
N ASP A 183 14.67 3.48 7.20
CA ASP A 183 15.94 3.59 6.43
C ASP A 183 15.80 2.83 5.10
N SER A 184 14.94 3.35 4.23
CA SER A 184 14.59 2.76 2.96
C SER A 184 15.75 2.87 1.96
N LYS A 185 15.99 1.80 1.21
CA LYS A 185 16.90 1.80 0.04
C LYS A 185 16.22 2.37 -1.21
N TYR A 186 14.93 2.58 -1.15
CA TYR A 186 14.07 3.02 -2.25
C TYR A 186 13.60 4.44 -2.01
N SER A 187 12.89 5.00 -2.97
CA SER A 187 12.35 6.35 -2.87
C SER A 187 10.98 6.43 -3.55
N PRO A 188 10.17 7.47 -3.27
CA PRO A 188 8.91 7.70 -3.96
C PRO A 188 9.02 7.79 -5.50
N SER A 189 10.21 8.10 -6.03
CA SER A 189 10.49 8.15 -7.48
C SER A 189 11.14 6.87 -8.03
N ASN A 190 11.54 5.96 -7.15
CA ASN A 190 12.16 4.70 -7.53
C ASN A 190 11.78 3.60 -6.52
N TYR A 191 10.69 2.90 -6.82
CA TYR A 191 10.14 1.87 -5.95
C TYR A 191 11.02 0.63 -5.78
N GLY A 192 11.99 0.39 -6.67
CA GLY A 192 12.76 -0.85 -6.75
C GLY A 192 12.14 -1.85 -7.74
N ASP A 193 12.34 -3.15 -7.48
CA ASP A 193 11.86 -4.23 -8.37
C ASP A 193 10.38 -4.54 -8.11
N VAL A 194 9.51 -3.78 -8.78
CA VAL A 194 8.05 -3.95 -8.75
C VAL A 194 7.44 -3.62 -10.11
N LYS A 195 6.55 -4.49 -10.57
CA LYS A 195 5.68 -4.20 -11.71
C LYS A 195 4.50 -3.36 -11.24
N VAL A 196 4.18 -2.28 -11.94
CA VAL A 196 3.01 -1.45 -11.67
C VAL A 196 2.01 -1.62 -12.79
N GLU A 197 0.77 -1.93 -12.45
CA GLU A 197 -0.38 -2.02 -13.35
C GLU A 197 -1.42 -1.00 -12.92
N THR A 198 -2.01 -0.30 -13.87
CA THR A 198 -2.95 0.80 -13.62
C THR A 198 -4.26 0.54 -14.37
N GLN A 199 -5.38 0.51 -13.66
CA GLN A 199 -6.71 0.25 -14.25
C GLN A 199 -7.03 1.24 -15.39
N TRP A 200 -6.63 2.50 -15.26
CA TRP A 200 -6.91 3.58 -16.22
C TRP A 200 -5.80 3.81 -17.26
N GLU A 201 -4.86 2.86 -17.41
CA GLU A 201 -3.70 3.01 -18.32
C GLU A 201 -4.11 3.22 -19.79
N ASN A 202 -5.25 2.65 -20.20
CA ASN A 202 -5.75 2.70 -21.58
C ASN A 202 -7.08 3.45 -21.72
N TRP A 203 -7.38 4.35 -20.83
CA TRP A 203 -8.64 5.12 -20.86
C TRP A 203 -8.56 6.36 -21.76
#